data_976f6442bf2732160f812dac464fed3a
#
_entry.id   976f6442bf2732160f812dac464fed3a
#
_cell.length_a   1.000
_cell.length_b   1.000
_cell.length_c   1.000
_cell.angle_alpha   90.00
_cell.angle_beta   90.00
_cell.angle_gamma   90.00
#
_symmetry.space_group_name_H-M   'P 1'
#
loop_
_entity.id
_entity.type
_entity.pdbx_description
1 polymer ?
#
loop_
_entity_poly.entity_id
_entity_poly.type
_entity_poly.pdbx_seq_one_letter_code
_entity_poly.pdbx_strand_id
1 'polypeptide(L)'
;MSKASQKVIKYTHLEHVLKVPDTYVGSIESTQEEHYVLNDDGTKMVKKTINYTPGEYKIFDEILVNALDHYVRIKEKNIQGHDFQPVKNIKVNFDQEQGFISVTNDGEGIPIELHESENIYVP
;
A
#
# COMPACT_ATOMS: atom_id res chain seq x y z
N MET A 1 44.68 -3.30 5.68
CA MET A 1 43.20 -3.11 5.60
C MET A 1 42.69 -3.98 4.45
N SER A 2 41.78 -4.91 4.70
CA SER A 2 41.32 -5.86 3.68
C SER A 2 40.45 -5.17 2.63
N LYS A 3 40.56 -5.55 1.36
CA LYS A 3 39.75 -5.04 0.24
C LYS A 3 38.21 -5.22 0.41
N ALA A 4 37.79 -5.96 1.43
CA ALA A 4 36.38 -6.20 1.73
C ALA A 4 35.68 -5.00 2.40
N SER A 5 36.43 -4.18 3.17
CA SER A 5 35.86 -3.02 3.88
C SER A 5 35.50 -1.84 2.96
N GLN A 6 35.97 -1.83 1.72
CA GLN A 6 35.71 -0.75 0.75
C GLN A 6 34.41 -0.95 -0.06
N LYS A 7 33.69 -2.07 0.11
CA LYS A 7 32.46 -2.38 -0.62
C LYS A 7 31.16 -2.16 0.19
N VAL A 8 31.25 -1.76 1.45
CA VAL A 8 30.06 -1.51 2.26
C VAL A 8 29.63 -0.06 2.09
N ILE A 9 28.49 0.14 1.44
CA ILE A 9 27.86 1.45 1.27
C ILE A 9 26.82 1.60 2.39
N LYS A 10 26.89 2.68 3.15
CA LYS A 10 25.88 3.01 4.14
C LYS A 10 24.86 3.95 3.53
N TYR A 11 23.60 3.52 3.53
CA TYR A 11 22.47 4.34 3.12
C TYR A 11 21.72 4.88 4.34
N THR A 12 21.10 6.04 4.22
CA THR A 12 20.00 6.45 5.08
C THR A 12 18.80 5.54 4.82
N HIS A 13 17.82 5.53 5.74
CA HIS A 13 16.61 4.71 5.54
C HIS A 13 15.88 5.05 4.23
N LEU A 14 15.71 6.33 3.94
CA LEU A 14 15.06 6.78 2.70
C LEU A 14 15.85 6.38 1.44
N GLU A 15 17.18 6.57 1.46
CA GLU A 15 18.03 6.12 0.35
C GLU A 15 17.95 4.61 0.15
N HIS A 16 17.89 3.83 1.23
CA HIS A 16 17.79 2.38 1.14
C HIS A 16 16.47 1.95 0.48
N VAL A 17 15.33 2.56 0.89
CA VAL A 17 14.03 2.30 0.26
C VAL A 17 14.06 2.58 -1.25
N LEU A 18 14.68 3.68 -1.67
CA LEU A 18 14.75 4.07 -3.09
C LEU A 18 15.78 3.28 -3.90
N LYS A 19 16.86 2.81 -3.28
CA LYS A 19 17.97 2.10 -3.97
C LYS A 19 17.76 0.60 -4.01
N VAL A 20 17.04 0.04 -3.04
CA VAL A 20 16.80 -1.42 -2.90
C VAL A 20 15.32 -1.66 -2.62
N PRO A 21 14.42 -1.18 -3.50
CA PRO A 21 12.97 -1.26 -3.29
C PRO A 21 12.44 -2.69 -3.21
N ASP A 22 13.08 -3.64 -3.90
CA ASP A 22 12.75 -5.06 -3.87
C ASP A 22 12.75 -5.67 -2.46
N THR A 23 13.57 -5.14 -1.56
CA THR A 23 13.60 -5.54 -0.13
C THR A 23 12.28 -5.23 0.58
N TYR A 24 11.56 -4.21 0.13
CA TYR A 24 10.32 -3.72 0.78
C TYR A 24 9.05 -4.18 0.08
N VAL A 25 9.05 -4.17 -1.26
CA VAL A 25 7.84 -4.42 -2.05
C VAL A 25 7.90 -5.72 -2.87
N GLY A 26 9.00 -6.45 -2.81
CA GLY A 26 9.24 -7.62 -3.66
C GLY A 26 9.77 -7.22 -5.04
N SER A 27 9.72 -8.13 -6.01
CA SER A 27 10.33 -7.93 -7.32
C SER A 27 9.80 -6.67 -8.02
N ILE A 28 10.73 -5.85 -8.50
CA ILE A 28 10.45 -4.69 -9.34
C ILE A 28 10.58 -5.01 -10.85
N GLU A 29 10.89 -6.25 -11.17
CA GLU A 29 10.92 -6.74 -12.54
C GLU A 29 9.58 -7.32 -12.94
N SER A 30 9.19 -7.14 -14.21
CA SER A 30 7.98 -7.76 -14.75
C SER A 30 8.15 -9.28 -14.78
N THR A 31 7.14 -9.98 -14.31
CA THR A 31 7.06 -11.44 -14.31
C THR A 31 5.82 -11.92 -15.05
N GLN A 32 5.88 -13.15 -15.54
CA GLN A 32 4.76 -13.82 -16.21
C GLN A 32 4.28 -14.98 -15.37
N GLU A 33 3.05 -14.90 -14.89
CA GLU A 33 2.46 -15.92 -14.03
C GLU A 33 1.00 -16.18 -14.37
N GLU A 34 0.50 -17.37 -14.01
CA GLU A 34 -0.90 -17.73 -14.12
C GLU A 34 -1.69 -17.26 -12.90
N HIS A 35 -2.64 -16.36 -13.11
CA HIS A 35 -3.54 -15.86 -12.09
C HIS A 35 -5.01 -16.02 -12.48
N TYR A 36 -5.87 -16.06 -11.46
CA TYR A 36 -7.30 -15.91 -11.67
C TYR A 36 -7.62 -14.42 -11.80
N VAL A 37 -8.12 -14.04 -12.94
CA VAL A 37 -8.54 -12.66 -13.26
C VAL A 37 -9.98 -12.64 -13.70
N LEU A 38 -10.63 -11.49 -13.53
CA LEU A 38 -11.97 -11.29 -14.05
C LEU A 38 -11.92 -11.32 -15.58
N ASN A 39 -12.86 -12.02 -16.22
CA ASN A 39 -12.95 -12.01 -17.68
C ASN A 39 -13.41 -10.63 -18.18
N ASP A 40 -13.32 -10.42 -19.49
CA ASP A 40 -13.50 -9.10 -20.10
C ASP A 40 -14.94 -8.55 -19.96
N ASP A 41 -15.94 -9.43 -19.79
CA ASP A 41 -17.33 -9.07 -19.53
C ASP A 41 -17.67 -8.91 -18.02
N GLY A 42 -16.69 -9.13 -17.12
CA GLY A 42 -16.85 -8.95 -15.70
C GLY A 42 -17.72 -10.00 -14.98
N THR A 43 -18.02 -11.14 -15.61
CA THR A 43 -19.01 -12.08 -15.09
C THR A 43 -18.41 -13.25 -14.32
N LYS A 44 -17.14 -13.61 -14.55
CA LYS A 44 -16.50 -14.77 -13.90
C LYS A 44 -14.99 -14.64 -13.82
N MET A 45 -14.41 -15.35 -12.86
CA MET A 45 -12.98 -15.52 -12.75
C MET A 45 -12.49 -16.60 -13.74
N VAL A 46 -11.46 -16.26 -14.48
CA VAL A 46 -10.79 -17.17 -15.43
C VAL A 46 -9.30 -17.19 -15.16
N LYS A 47 -8.66 -18.32 -15.40
CA LYS A 47 -7.22 -18.48 -15.27
C LYS A 47 -6.56 -17.95 -16.55
N LYS A 48 -5.72 -16.95 -16.41
CA LYS A 48 -4.95 -16.35 -17.52
C LYS A 48 -3.49 -16.18 -17.09
N THR A 49 -2.60 -16.33 -18.05
CA THR A 49 -1.21 -15.89 -17.88
C THR A 49 -1.16 -14.38 -18.08
N ILE A 50 -0.69 -13.66 -17.09
CA ILE A 50 -0.57 -12.21 -17.10
C ILE A 50 0.89 -11.79 -16.89
N ASN A 51 1.26 -10.64 -17.46
CA ASN A 51 2.49 -9.95 -17.13
C ASN A 51 2.19 -8.86 -16.12
N TYR A 52 2.91 -8.82 -15.03
CA TYR A 52 2.76 -7.78 -14.02
C TYR A 52 4.07 -7.57 -13.26
N THR A 53 4.18 -6.46 -12.54
CA THR A 53 5.29 -6.16 -11.66
C THR A 53 4.84 -6.39 -10.21
N PRO A 54 5.35 -7.43 -9.51
CA PRO A 54 4.91 -7.73 -8.14
C PRO A 54 5.02 -6.55 -7.19
N GLY A 55 6.10 -5.76 -7.28
CA GLY A 55 6.29 -4.58 -6.44
C GLY A 55 5.24 -3.49 -6.64
N GLU A 56 4.82 -3.21 -7.87
CA GLU A 56 3.73 -2.26 -8.15
C GLU A 56 2.40 -2.76 -7.60
N TYR A 57 2.10 -4.04 -7.82
CA TYR A 57 0.92 -4.68 -7.26
C TYR A 57 0.92 -4.59 -5.73
N LYS A 58 2.07 -4.86 -5.09
CA LYS A 58 2.21 -4.80 -3.63
C LYS A 58 1.94 -3.40 -3.08
N ILE A 59 2.44 -2.35 -3.72
CA ILE A 59 2.18 -0.96 -3.31
C ILE A 59 0.67 -0.66 -3.35
N PHE A 60 0.00 -1.05 -4.42
CA PHE A 60 -1.46 -0.87 -4.53
C PHE A 60 -2.21 -1.68 -3.45
N ASP A 61 -1.85 -2.95 -3.27
CA ASP A 61 -2.46 -3.85 -2.30
C ASP A 61 -2.35 -3.30 -0.88
N GLU A 62 -1.18 -2.80 -0.47
CA GLU A 62 -0.96 -2.20 0.84
C GLU A 62 -1.87 -0.98 1.10
N ILE A 63 -2.05 -0.12 0.11
CA ILE A 63 -2.94 1.04 0.25
C ILE A 63 -4.41 0.61 0.37
N LEU A 64 -4.84 -0.39 -0.42
CA LEU A 64 -6.20 -0.91 -0.35
C LEU A 64 -6.46 -1.64 0.97
N VAL A 65 -5.53 -2.47 1.41
CA VAL A 65 -5.62 -3.18 2.70
C VAL A 65 -5.69 -2.20 3.86
N ASN A 66 -4.89 -1.13 3.86
CA ASN A 66 -4.97 -0.08 4.88
C ASN A 66 -6.36 0.56 4.96
N ALA A 67 -7.03 0.78 3.83
CA ALA A 67 -8.40 1.30 3.81
C ALA A 67 -9.41 0.28 4.37
N LEU A 68 -9.24 -1.01 4.08
CA LEU A 68 -10.06 -2.10 4.62
C LEU A 68 -9.84 -2.29 6.13
N ASP A 69 -8.59 -2.27 6.59
CA ASP A 69 -8.25 -2.36 8.01
C ASP A 69 -8.82 -1.18 8.81
N HIS A 70 -8.80 -0.01 8.21
CA HIS A 70 -9.45 1.16 8.81
C HIS A 70 -10.95 0.94 8.97
N TYR A 71 -11.65 0.42 7.96
CA TYR A 71 -13.06 0.04 8.06
C TYR A 71 -13.31 -0.94 9.23
N VAL A 72 -12.54 -2.01 9.31
CA VAL A 72 -12.67 -3.02 10.36
C VAL A 72 -12.45 -2.39 11.73
N ARG A 73 -11.38 -1.63 11.90
CA ARG A 73 -11.03 -0.96 13.17
C ARG A 73 -12.11 0.01 13.64
N ILE A 74 -12.65 0.84 12.76
CA ILE A 74 -13.73 1.79 13.12
C ILE A 74 -15.02 1.04 13.48
N LYS A 75 -15.36 -0.01 12.73
CA LYS A 75 -16.52 -0.85 13.02
C LYS A 75 -16.41 -1.51 14.41
N GLU A 76 -15.26 -2.05 14.76
CA GLU A 76 -15.02 -2.68 16.06
C GLU A 76 -15.10 -1.66 17.20
N LYS A 77 -14.49 -0.49 17.05
CA LYS A 77 -14.56 0.59 18.03
C LYS A 77 -15.99 1.08 18.27
N ASN A 78 -16.78 1.22 17.21
CA ASN A 78 -18.18 1.64 17.33
C ASN A 78 -19.04 0.56 18.02
N ILE A 79 -18.75 -0.72 17.81
CA ILE A 79 -19.39 -1.83 18.57
C ILE A 79 -19.04 -1.73 20.06
N GLN A 80 -17.83 -1.26 20.40
CA GLN A 80 -17.39 -1.06 21.79
C GLN A 80 -17.94 0.23 22.43
N GLY A 81 -18.76 1.00 21.71
CA GLY A 81 -19.43 2.19 22.23
C GLY A 81 -18.74 3.51 21.91
N HIS A 82 -17.74 3.51 21.03
CA HIS A 82 -17.21 4.76 20.47
C HIS A 82 -18.11 5.28 19.35
N ASP A 83 -18.06 6.59 19.12
CA ASP A 83 -18.86 7.27 18.09
C ASP A 83 -17.96 7.87 17.00
N PHE A 84 -17.24 6.99 16.30
CA PHE A 84 -16.42 7.40 15.15
C PHE A 84 -17.24 7.41 13.86
N GLN A 85 -16.87 8.29 12.93
CA GLN A 85 -17.47 8.30 11.60
C GLN A 85 -17.23 6.96 10.90
N PRO A 86 -18.29 6.18 10.59
CA PRO A 86 -18.11 4.87 9.97
C PRO A 86 -17.63 5.02 8.52
N VAL A 87 -16.75 4.12 8.09
CA VAL A 87 -16.42 3.97 6.67
C VAL A 87 -17.61 3.28 5.99
N LYS A 88 -18.22 3.97 5.03
CA LYS A 88 -19.35 3.45 4.23
C LYS A 88 -18.93 3.08 2.82
N ASN A 89 -17.94 3.79 2.30
CA ASN A 89 -17.46 3.59 0.94
C ASN A 89 -15.94 3.56 0.90
N ILE A 90 -15.41 2.60 0.15
CA ILE A 90 -14.03 2.58 -0.32
C ILE A 90 -14.09 2.66 -1.83
N LYS A 91 -13.46 3.67 -2.41
CA LYS A 91 -13.43 3.91 -3.85
C LYS A 91 -12.02 3.72 -4.37
N VAL A 92 -11.90 2.97 -5.44
CA VAL A 92 -10.65 2.80 -6.20
C VAL A 92 -10.85 3.43 -7.57
N ASN A 93 -9.93 4.28 -7.97
CA ASN A 93 -9.92 4.89 -9.29
C ASN A 93 -8.58 4.61 -9.98
N PHE A 94 -8.66 4.16 -11.23
CA PHE A 94 -7.51 3.96 -12.11
C PHE A 94 -7.59 4.97 -13.23
N ASP A 95 -6.55 5.77 -13.38
CA ASP A 95 -6.40 6.69 -14.50
C ASP A 95 -5.16 6.30 -15.30
N GLN A 96 -5.39 5.58 -16.38
CA GLN A 96 -4.32 5.08 -17.23
C GLN A 96 -3.65 6.19 -18.03
N GLU A 97 -4.40 7.25 -18.39
CA GLU A 97 -3.86 8.37 -19.18
C GLU A 97 -2.92 9.23 -18.34
N GLN A 98 -3.30 9.48 -17.08
CA GLN A 98 -2.48 10.25 -16.15
C GLN A 98 -1.51 9.39 -15.34
N GLY A 99 -1.63 8.07 -15.40
CA GLY A 99 -0.73 7.12 -14.76
C GLY A 99 -0.84 7.11 -13.23
N PHE A 100 -2.05 7.23 -12.67
CA PHE A 100 -2.24 7.13 -11.23
C PHE A 100 -3.34 6.16 -10.82
N ILE A 101 -3.22 5.63 -9.60
CA ILE A 101 -4.24 4.87 -8.90
C ILE A 101 -4.55 5.60 -7.60
N SER A 102 -5.83 5.78 -7.27
CA SER A 102 -6.25 6.34 -5.99
C SER A 102 -7.18 5.39 -5.24
N VAL A 103 -7.00 5.34 -3.92
CA VAL A 103 -7.87 4.65 -2.98
C VAL A 103 -8.38 5.67 -1.98
N THR A 104 -9.69 5.81 -1.88
CA THR A 104 -10.33 6.78 -0.98
C THR A 104 -11.34 6.08 -0.10
N ASN A 105 -11.36 6.39 1.18
CA ASN A 105 -12.43 6.02 2.09
C ASN A 105 -13.08 7.28 2.68
N ASP A 106 -14.33 7.16 3.14
CA ASP A 106 -15.13 8.23 3.71
C ASP A 106 -15.25 8.18 5.25
N GLY A 107 -14.38 7.40 5.90
CA GLY A 107 -14.28 7.34 7.34
C GLY A 107 -13.47 8.47 7.96
N GLU A 108 -13.22 8.37 9.25
CA GLU A 108 -12.33 9.29 9.94
C GLU A 108 -10.93 9.30 9.32
N GLY A 109 -10.33 10.49 9.23
CA GLY A 109 -8.96 10.64 8.78
C GLY A 109 -7.94 10.14 9.79
N ILE A 110 -6.67 10.19 9.40
CA ILE A 110 -5.55 9.91 10.31
C ILE A 110 -5.50 11.06 11.33
N PRO A 111 -5.58 10.79 12.65
CA PRO A 111 -5.44 11.84 13.65
C PRO A 111 -4.04 12.45 13.55
N ILE A 112 -3.94 13.75 13.75
CA ILE A 112 -2.66 14.45 13.80
C ILE A 112 -2.56 15.09 15.17
N GLU A 113 -1.62 14.60 15.98
CA GLU A 113 -1.42 15.06 17.35
C GLU A 113 -0.03 15.66 17.51
N LEU A 114 0.08 16.65 18.43
CA LEU A 114 1.38 17.21 18.78
C LEU A 114 2.12 16.27 19.73
N HIS A 115 3.28 15.78 19.32
CA HIS A 115 4.18 15.05 20.19
C HIS A 115 4.92 16.05 21.09
N GLU A 116 4.53 16.14 22.36
CA GLU A 116 4.96 17.19 23.27
C GLU A 116 6.49 17.26 23.48
N SER A 117 7.16 16.09 23.57
CA SER A 117 8.60 16.07 23.81
C SER A 117 9.44 16.44 22.58
N GLU A 118 8.95 16.18 21.39
CA GLU A 118 9.65 16.44 20.13
C GLU A 118 9.19 17.74 19.46
N ASN A 119 8.05 18.30 19.92
CA ASN A 119 7.41 19.49 19.36
C ASN A 119 7.15 19.39 17.84
N ILE A 120 6.78 18.19 17.40
CA ILE A 120 6.39 17.88 16.01
C ILE A 120 4.99 17.27 15.97
N TYR A 121 4.29 17.46 14.88
CA TYR A 121 3.01 16.78 14.65
C TYR A 121 3.26 15.38 14.11
N VAL A 122 2.61 14.39 14.71
CA VAL A 122 2.68 12.97 14.35
C VAL A 122 1.28 12.41 14.12
N PRO A 123 1.14 11.43 13.19
CA PRO A 123 -0.11 10.69 13.00
C PRO A 123 -0.38 9.70 14.13
#